data_974b9df973512f5f34508caa30f3264e
#
_entry.id   974b9df973512f5f34508caa30f3264e
#
_cell.length_a   1.000
_cell.length_b   1.000
_cell.length_c   1.000
_cell.angle_alpha   90.00
_cell.angle_beta   90.00
_cell.angle_gamma   90.00
#
_symmetry.space_group_name_H-M   'P 1'
#
loop_
_entity.id
_entity.type
_entity.pdbx_description
1 polymer ?
#
loop_
_entity_poly.entity_id
_entity_poly.type
_entity_poly.pdbx_seq_one_letter_code
_entity_poly.pdbx_strand_id
1 'polypeptide(L)'
;MIQDVVDIRPGDILIIKTGWANYGWYSPDADEFRYMVNHPGPSPDFSKWVTDMHIKWIGVDAVSADHPMNTIMRIWHPKTFAAANAKLIRDFGRDWDEMYPLDYYYQDMHLNLFPKRIVHAENLAGDLLNMPSGRYYIGCYPQKAMEAESMWARFVAIKAGE
;
A
#
# COMPACT_ATOMS: atom_id res chain seq x y z
N MET A 1 -5.68 -11.33 -10.75
CA MET A 1 -4.62 -11.11 -9.70
C MET A 1 -3.59 -10.13 -10.24
N ILE A 2 -2.71 -9.55 -9.41
CA ILE A 2 -1.66 -8.59 -9.88
C ILE A 2 -0.79 -9.21 -10.97
N GLN A 3 -0.47 -10.49 -10.86
CA GLN A 3 0.36 -11.24 -11.83
C GLN A 3 -0.28 -11.39 -13.22
N ASP A 4 -1.58 -11.22 -13.35
CA ASP A 4 -2.27 -11.29 -14.64
C ASP A 4 -2.04 -10.02 -15.48
N VAL A 5 -1.48 -8.97 -14.88
CA VAL A 5 -1.25 -7.67 -15.52
C VAL A 5 0.23 -7.45 -15.86
N VAL A 6 1.14 -7.92 -15.01
CA VAL A 6 2.59 -7.75 -15.16
C VAL A 6 3.31 -9.01 -14.70
N ASP A 7 4.31 -9.46 -15.46
CA ASP A 7 5.22 -10.55 -15.06
C ASP A 7 6.10 -10.10 -13.88
N ILE A 8 5.72 -10.49 -12.64
CA ILE A 8 6.44 -10.16 -11.41
C ILE A 8 7.44 -11.28 -11.10
N ARG A 9 8.69 -10.90 -10.83
CA ARG A 9 9.79 -11.83 -10.60
C ARG A 9 10.40 -11.65 -9.21
N PRO A 10 11.01 -12.69 -8.65
CA PRO A 10 11.76 -12.57 -7.40
C PRO A 10 12.82 -11.46 -7.47
N GLY A 11 12.84 -10.62 -6.44
CA GLY A 11 13.76 -9.47 -6.36
C GLY A 11 13.25 -8.18 -7.01
N ASP A 12 12.07 -8.19 -7.60
CA ASP A 12 11.45 -6.98 -8.14
C ASP A 12 11.08 -5.98 -7.03
N ILE A 13 10.99 -4.73 -7.42
CA ILE A 13 10.32 -3.66 -6.69
C ILE A 13 8.87 -3.62 -7.19
N LEU A 14 7.91 -3.64 -6.28
CA LEU A 14 6.49 -3.63 -6.62
C LEU A 14 5.84 -2.28 -6.31
N ILE A 15 5.48 -1.54 -7.35
CA ILE A 15 4.70 -0.30 -7.20
C ILE A 15 3.23 -0.61 -7.51
N ILE A 16 2.36 -0.36 -6.54
CA ILE A 16 0.93 -0.62 -6.62
C ILE A 16 0.21 0.72 -6.78
N LYS A 17 -0.33 0.94 -7.97
CA LYS A 17 -1.11 2.13 -8.29
C LYS A 17 -2.60 1.80 -8.19
N THR A 18 -3.25 2.31 -7.16
CA THR A 18 -4.69 2.13 -6.91
C THR A 18 -5.52 3.28 -7.47
N GLY A 19 -4.90 4.40 -7.81
CA GLY A 19 -5.55 5.65 -8.14
C GLY A 19 -5.94 6.47 -6.92
N TRP A 20 -5.58 6.02 -5.71
CA TRP A 20 -5.99 6.68 -4.47
C TRP A 20 -5.32 8.03 -4.27
N ALA A 21 -4.15 8.24 -4.85
CA ALA A 21 -3.48 9.54 -4.86
C ALA A 21 -4.33 10.68 -5.45
N ASN A 22 -5.35 10.37 -6.27
CA ASN A 22 -6.31 11.37 -6.75
C ASN A 22 -7.09 12.08 -5.64
N TYR A 23 -7.13 11.53 -4.42
CA TYR A 23 -7.77 12.14 -3.26
C TYR A 23 -6.78 12.85 -2.33
N GLY A 24 -5.48 12.83 -2.65
CA GLY A 24 -4.45 13.52 -1.87
C GLY A 24 -4.52 15.05 -1.99
N TRP A 25 -3.86 15.76 -1.06
CA TRP A 25 -3.94 17.24 -0.92
C TRP A 25 -3.62 18.04 -2.19
N TYR A 26 -2.79 17.49 -3.06
CA TYR A 26 -2.34 18.15 -4.29
C TYR A 26 -3.27 17.90 -5.48
N SER A 27 -4.35 17.17 -5.27
CA SER A 27 -5.33 16.86 -6.30
C SER A 27 -6.48 17.87 -6.30
N PRO A 28 -7.06 18.20 -7.47
CA PRO A 28 -8.31 18.93 -7.53
C PRO A 28 -9.48 18.25 -6.80
N ASP A 29 -9.44 16.92 -6.71
CA ASP A 29 -10.46 16.09 -6.05
C ASP A 29 -10.06 15.73 -4.61
N ALA A 30 -9.20 16.55 -3.96
CA ALA A 30 -8.71 16.31 -2.62
C ALA A 30 -9.84 16.07 -1.62
N ASP A 31 -9.78 14.94 -0.93
CA ASP A 31 -10.68 14.54 0.16
C ASP A 31 -9.84 13.87 1.24
N GLU A 32 -9.46 14.64 2.24
CA GLU A 32 -8.54 14.20 3.29
C GLU A 32 -9.08 12.98 4.05
N PHE A 33 -10.36 13.00 4.42
CA PHE A 33 -10.95 11.89 5.14
C PHE A 33 -10.96 10.61 4.29
N ARG A 34 -11.35 10.72 3.05
CA ARG A 34 -11.33 9.59 2.11
C ARG A 34 -9.91 9.07 1.93
N TYR A 35 -8.96 9.97 1.71
CA TYR A 35 -7.56 9.63 1.51
C TYR A 35 -6.95 8.87 2.70
N MET A 36 -7.20 9.38 3.92
CA MET A 36 -6.60 8.85 5.16
C MET A 36 -7.30 7.61 5.70
N VAL A 37 -8.63 7.54 5.59
CA VAL A 37 -9.43 6.57 6.37
C VAL A 37 -10.09 5.51 5.50
N ASN A 38 -10.28 5.78 4.20
CA ASN A 38 -11.01 4.87 3.31
C ASN A 38 -10.13 4.27 2.20
N HIS A 39 -8.80 4.42 2.27
CA HIS A 39 -7.93 3.86 1.24
C HIS A 39 -7.96 2.32 1.24
N PRO A 40 -7.70 1.70 0.09
CA PRO A 40 -7.61 0.25 -0.01
C PRO A 40 -6.38 -0.27 0.75
N GLY A 41 -6.40 -1.55 1.07
CA GLY A 41 -5.28 -2.26 1.65
C GLY A 41 -5.13 -3.65 1.05
N PRO A 42 -4.12 -4.39 1.47
CA PRO A 42 -3.81 -5.71 0.93
C PRO A 42 -4.81 -6.78 1.36
N SER A 43 -4.88 -7.86 0.57
CA SER A 43 -5.55 -9.10 0.98
C SER A 43 -4.78 -9.80 2.11
N PRO A 44 -5.43 -10.71 2.88
CA PRO A 44 -4.78 -11.38 4.02
C PRO A 44 -3.44 -12.06 3.69
N ASP A 45 -3.31 -12.67 2.51
CA ASP A 45 -2.11 -13.42 2.12
C ASP A 45 -1.01 -12.56 1.49
N PHE A 46 -1.21 -11.25 1.38
CA PHE A 46 -0.32 -10.41 0.57
C PHE A 46 1.08 -10.26 1.18
N SER A 47 1.20 -10.06 2.49
CA SER A 47 2.51 -9.93 3.16
C SER A 47 3.32 -11.23 3.07
N LYS A 48 2.64 -12.38 3.17
CA LYS A 48 3.26 -13.68 2.94
C LYS A 48 3.74 -13.81 1.49
N TRP A 49 2.88 -13.49 0.53
CA TRP A 49 3.23 -13.54 -0.89
C TRP A 49 4.41 -12.63 -1.23
N VAL A 50 4.44 -11.40 -0.72
CA VAL A 50 5.56 -10.46 -0.88
C VAL A 50 6.88 -11.08 -0.39
N THR A 51 6.81 -11.78 0.76
CA THR A 51 7.97 -12.47 1.36
C THR A 51 8.41 -13.66 0.51
N ASP A 52 7.49 -14.52 0.11
CA ASP A 52 7.77 -15.74 -0.68
C ASP A 52 8.33 -15.38 -2.08
N MET A 53 7.84 -14.30 -2.66
CA MET A 53 8.31 -13.75 -3.94
C MET A 53 9.64 -12.98 -3.81
N HIS A 54 10.18 -12.85 -2.61
CA HIS A 54 11.39 -12.06 -2.38
C HIS A 54 11.32 -10.65 -2.96
N ILE A 55 10.15 -10.00 -2.89
CA ILE A 55 9.98 -8.62 -3.32
C ILE A 55 10.94 -7.73 -2.53
N LYS A 56 11.67 -6.88 -3.22
CA LYS A 56 12.74 -6.10 -2.62
C LYS A 56 12.21 -4.99 -1.72
N TRP A 57 11.19 -4.28 -2.17
CA TRP A 57 10.40 -3.32 -1.42
C TRP A 57 9.11 -3.00 -2.19
N ILE A 58 8.15 -2.40 -1.54
CA ILE A 58 6.87 -2.05 -2.14
C ILE A 58 6.63 -0.55 -2.13
N GLY A 59 5.84 -0.06 -3.07
CA GLY A 59 5.37 1.32 -3.10
C GLY A 59 3.87 1.37 -3.36
N VAL A 60 3.18 2.29 -2.68
CA VAL A 60 1.72 2.48 -2.81
C VAL A 60 1.40 3.96 -2.99
N ASP A 61 0.33 4.24 -3.72
CA ASP A 61 -0.19 5.59 -3.93
C ASP A 61 -1.27 5.98 -2.88
N ALA A 62 -1.35 5.24 -1.81
CA ALA A 62 -2.19 5.51 -0.63
C ALA A 62 -1.32 5.99 0.54
N VAL A 63 -1.98 6.49 1.59
CA VAL A 63 -1.30 7.01 2.77
C VAL A 63 -0.54 5.94 3.54
N SER A 64 -0.97 4.69 3.46
CA SER A 64 -0.30 3.54 4.05
C SER A 64 -0.40 2.29 3.19
N ALA A 65 0.59 1.41 3.34
CA ALA A 65 0.56 0.07 2.79
C ALA A 65 -0.42 -0.85 3.54
N ASP A 66 -0.70 -0.56 4.82
CA ASP A 66 -1.75 -1.25 5.59
C ASP A 66 -3.13 -0.68 5.30
N HIS A 67 -4.16 -1.52 5.41
CA HIS A 67 -5.54 -1.01 5.37
C HIS A 67 -5.85 -0.25 6.66
N PRO A 68 -6.55 0.92 6.62
CA PRO A 68 -6.84 1.71 7.83
C PRO A 68 -7.51 0.90 8.94
N MET A 69 -8.41 -0.01 8.59
CA MET A 69 -9.12 -0.85 9.56
C MET A 69 -8.26 -1.99 10.15
N ASN A 70 -7.02 -2.14 9.71
CA ASN A 70 -6.00 -2.98 10.34
C ASN A 70 -5.00 -2.15 11.17
N THR A 71 -5.41 -0.95 11.57
CA THR A 71 -4.65 -0.04 12.42
C THR A 71 -5.52 0.45 13.58
N ILE A 72 -4.99 1.38 14.37
CA ILE A 72 -5.75 2.07 15.43
C ILE A 72 -7.03 2.76 14.92
N MET A 73 -7.10 3.04 13.61
CA MET A 73 -8.27 3.67 12.98
C MET A 73 -9.54 2.82 13.15
N ARG A 74 -9.43 1.50 13.25
CA ARG A 74 -10.57 0.61 13.59
C ARG A 74 -11.29 1.06 14.87
N ILE A 75 -10.51 1.46 15.87
CA ILE A 75 -11.03 1.88 17.19
C ILE A 75 -11.52 3.33 17.14
N TRP A 76 -10.79 4.21 16.50
CA TRP A 76 -11.08 5.65 16.48
C TRP A 76 -12.23 6.02 15.53
N HIS A 77 -12.48 5.20 14.51
CA HIS A 77 -13.53 5.41 13.52
C HIS A 77 -14.52 4.24 13.44
N PRO A 78 -15.25 3.92 14.54
CA PRO A 78 -16.11 2.73 14.60
C PRO A 78 -17.24 2.73 13.54
N LYS A 79 -17.73 3.90 13.15
CA LYS A 79 -18.75 4.01 12.09
C LYS A 79 -18.18 3.63 10.72
N THR A 80 -16.97 4.07 10.44
CA THR A 80 -16.25 3.71 9.20
C THR A 80 -15.91 2.23 9.19
N PHE A 81 -15.46 1.69 10.34
CA PHE A 81 -15.23 0.27 10.49
C PHE A 81 -16.50 -0.56 10.22
N ALA A 82 -17.64 -0.17 10.81
CA ALA A 82 -18.90 -0.86 10.58
C ALA A 82 -19.31 -0.86 9.09
N ALA A 83 -19.10 0.26 8.39
CA ALA A 83 -19.37 0.36 6.95
C ALA A 83 -18.41 -0.52 6.11
N ALA A 84 -17.13 -0.54 6.45
CA ALA A 84 -16.13 -1.38 5.80
C ALA A 84 -16.43 -2.87 6.03
N ASN A 85 -16.79 -3.25 7.26
CA ASN A 85 -17.16 -4.61 7.62
C ASN A 85 -18.43 -5.07 6.86
N ALA A 86 -19.45 -4.24 6.81
CA ALA A 86 -20.67 -4.55 6.04
C ALA A 86 -20.38 -4.74 4.55
N LYS A 87 -19.44 -3.95 3.99
CA LYS A 87 -18.97 -4.14 2.61
C LYS A 87 -18.26 -5.48 2.44
N LEU A 88 -17.37 -5.83 3.36
CA LEU A 88 -16.61 -7.08 3.30
C LEU A 88 -17.54 -8.31 3.35
N ILE A 89 -18.51 -8.30 4.28
CA ILE A 89 -19.53 -9.37 4.38
C ILE A 89 -20.31 -9.51 3.08
N ARG A 90 -20.74 -8.39 2.50
CA ARG A 90 -21.48 -8.41 1.22
C ARG A 90 -20.66 -8.98 0.07
N ASP A 91 -19.38 -8.58 -0.01
CA ASP A 91 -18.53 -8.88 -1.17
C ASP A 91 -17.85 -10.26 -1.05
N PHE A 92 -17.59 -10.75 0.18
CA PHE A 92 -16.84 -11.98 0.44
C PHE A 92 -17.54 -12.99 1.35
N GLY A 93 -18.69 -12.65 1.95
CA GLY A 93 -19.44 -13.52 2.85
C GLY A 93 -18.78 -13.75 4.22
N ARG A 94 -17.76 -12.98 4.55
CA ARG A 94 -16.99 -13.08 5.80
C ARG A 94 -16.83 -11.71 6.43
N ASP A 95 -16.81 -11.65 7.75
CA ASP A 95 -16.60 -10.40 8.46
C ASP A 95 -15.09 -10.04 8.56
N TRP A 96 -14.84 -8.83 9.08
CA TRP A 96 -13.49 -8.31 9.18
C TRP A 96 -12.62 -9.09 10.14
N ASP A 97 -13.16 -9.50 11.29
CA ASP A 97 -12.40 -10.21 12.31
C ASP A 97 -12.09 -11.67 11.90
N GLU A 98 -12.95 -12.26 11.05
CA GLU A 98 -12.67 -13.55 10.42
C GLU A 98 -11.56 -13.47 9.36
N MET A 99 -11.54 -12.40 8.56
CA MET A 99 -10.54 -12.24 7.49
C MET A 99 -9.25 -11.60 7.98
N TYR A 100 -9.35 -10.68 8.94
CA TYR A 100 -8.25 -9.88 9.46
C TYR A 100 -8.30 -9.83 11.00
N PRO A 101 -8.09 -10.94 11.72
CA PRO A 101 -7.95 -10.92 13.16
C PRO A 101 -6.93 -9.89 13.59
N LEU A 102 -7.32 -8.95 14.49
CA LEU A 102 -6.51 -7.78 14.79
C LEU A 102 -5.14 -8.14 15.39
N ASP A 103 -5.10 -9.18 16.23
CA ASP A 103 -3.86 -9.64 16.86
C ASP A 103 -2.80 -10.08 15.86
N TYR A 104 -3.22 -10.50 14.65
CA TYR A 104 -2.31 -10.96 13.61
C TYR A 104 -2.09 -9.91 12.51
N TYR A 105 -3.14 -9.18 12.13
CA TYR A 105 -3.11 -8.23 11.01
C TYR A 105 -2.96 -6.77 11.42
N TYR A 106 -2.74 -6.47 12.71
CA TYR A 106 -2.44 -5.10 13.13
C TYR A 106 -1.15 -4.63 12.48
N GLN A 107 -1.27 -3.65 11.59
CA GLN A 107 -0.15 -3.14 10.80
C GLN A 107 0.72 -4.24 10.18
N ASP A 108 0.10 -5.26 9.59
CA ASP A 108 0.76 -6.45 9.03
C ASP A 108 1.90 -6.09 8.06
N MET A 109 1.67 -5.10 7.20
CA MET A 109 2.69 -4.66 6.25
C MET A 109 3.91 -4.05 6.94
N HIS A 110 3.72 -3.33 8.04
CA HIS A 110 4.83 -2.76 8.82
C HIS A 110 5.49 -3.82 9.72
N LEU A 111 4.70 -4.49 10.54
CA LEU A 111 5.24 -5.36 11.59
C LEU A 111 5.82 -6.68 11.05
N ASN A 112 5.30 -7.18 9.93
CA ASN A 112 5.79 -8.42 9.33
C ASN A 112 6.81 -8.23 8.21
N LEU A 113 6.84 -7.08 7.52
CA LEU A 113 7.77 -6.87 6.41
C LEU A 113 9.04 -6.12 6.81
N PHE A 114 8.98 -5.12 7.69
CA PHE A 114 10.18 -4.37 8.11
C PHE A 114 11.26 -5.23 8.76
N PRO A 115 10.94 -6.19 9.66
CA PRO A 115 11.94 -7.10 10.20
C PRO A 115 12.65 -7.94 9.13
N LYS A 116 11.99 -8.18 7.99
CA LYS A 116 12.54 -8.88 6.82
C LYS A 116 13.27 -7.94 5.84
N ARG A 117 13.42 -6.66 6.21
CA ARG A 117 14.04 -5.61 5.39
C ARG A 117 13.29 -5.31 4.09
N ILE A 118 11.99 -5.59 4.05
CA ILE A 118 11.10 -5.18 2.96
C ILE A 118 10.42 -3.90 3.41
N VAL A 119 10.95 -2.77 2.95
CA VAL A 119 10.46 -1.44 3.32
C VAL A 119 9.35 -0.97 2.40
N HIS A 120 8.65 0.08 2.82
CA HIS A 120 7.57 0.69 2.04
C HIS A 120 7.94 2.10 1.56
N ALA A 121 7.41 2.45 0.39
CA ALA A 121 7.24 3.82 -0.06
C ALA A 121 5.75 4.11 -0.11
N GLU A 122 5.30 5.10 0.62
CA GLU A 122 3.89 5.46 0.77
C GLU A 122 3.64 6.87 0.24
N ASN A 123 2.39 7.22 -0.03
CA ASN A 123 2.03 8.51 -0.63
C ASN A 123 2.70 8.78 -1.99
N LEU A 124 2.92 7.73 -2.79
CA LEU A 124 3.43 7.91 -4.14
C LEU A 124 2.43 8.67 -5.00
N ALA A 125 2.91 9.65 -5.74
CA ALA A 125 2.07 10.58 -6.47
C ALA A 125 2.74 11.17 -7.72
N GLY A 126 2.23 12.29 -8.22
CA GLY A 126 2.76 12.98 -9.38
C GLY A 126 2.56 12.18 -10.66
N ASP A 127 3.60 12.03 -11.46
CA ASP A 127 3.51 11.37 -12.76
C ASP A 127 3.10 9.89 -12.68
N LEU A 128 3.22 9.25 -11.50
CA LEU A 128 2.78 7.86 -11.30
C LEU A 128 1.32 7.66 -11.73
N LEU A 129 0.44 8.63 -11.49
CA LEU A 129 -0.98 8.52 -11.83
C LEU A 129 -1.21 8.32 -13.32
N ASN A 130 -0.32 8.87 -14.14
CA ASN A 130 -0.40 8.83 -15.61
C ASN A 130 0.45 7.71 -16.22
N MET A 131 1.27 7.02 -15.44
CA MET A 131 2.12 5.95 -15.95
C MET A 131 1.30 4.68 -16.26
N PRO A 132 1.49 4.05 -17.43
CA PRO A 132 0.89 2.75 -17.70
C PRO A 132 1.53 1.66 -16.82
N SER A 133 0.77 0.57 -16.57
CA SER A 133 1.34 -0.63 -15.94
C SER A 133 2.44 -1.22 -16.82
N GLY A 134 3.51 -1.74 -16.22
CA GLY A 134 4.63 -2.30 -16.96
C GLY A 134 5.89 -2.44 -16.10
N ARG A 135 6.98 -2.79 -16.74
CA ARG A 135 8.30 -2.89 -16.11
C ARG A 135 9.09 -1.61 -16.31
N TYR A 136 9.71 -1.15 -15.24
CA TYR A 136 10.52 0.08 -15.20
C TYR A 136 11.75 -0.16 -14.33
N TYR A 137 12.80 0.58 -14.58
CA TYR A 137 13.86 0.78 -13.61
C TYR A 137 13.41 1.83 -12.60
N ILE A 138 13.40 1.49 -11.32
CA ILE A 138 12.94 2.39 -10.25
C ILE A 138 14.11 2.80 -9.37
N GLY A 139 14.33 4.11 -9.24
CA GLY A 139 15.22 4.72 -8.28
C GLY A 139 14.43 5.35 -7.14
N CYS A 140 14.89 5.14 -5.90
CA CYS A 140 14.37 5.79 -4.70
C CYS A 140 15.52 6.52 -4.00
N TYR A 141 15.38 7.82 -3.79
CA TYR A 141 16.45 8.70 -3.28
C TYR A 141 15.94 9.41 -2.01
N PRO A 142 15.95 8.75 -0.85
CA PRO A 142 15.58 9.36 0.42
C PRO A 142 16.63 10.38 0.86
N GLN A 143 16.18 11.41 1.57
CA GLN A 143 17.09 12.29 2.29
C GLN A 143 17.77 11.49 3.42
N LYS A 144 19.06 11.73 3.62
CA LYS A 144 19.80 11.11 4.71
C LYS A 144 19.66 11.95 5.97
N ALA A 145 18.96 11.43 6.97
CA ALA A 145 18.87 12.03 8.28
C ALA A 145 19.27 11.04 9.36
N MET A 146 19.86 11.55 10.44
CA MET A 146 20.22 10.71 11.59
C MET A 146 18.96 10.38 12.39
N GLU A 147 18.88 9.12 12.83
CA GLU A 147 17.81 8.62 13.72
C GLU A 147 16.38 8.77 13.16
N ALA A 148 16.25 8.96 11.84
CA ALA A 148 14.96 9.01 11.18
C ALA A 148 14.53 7.59 10.74
N GLU A 149 13.34 7.17 11.16
CA GLU A 149 12.73 5.91 10.72
C GLU A 149 12.08 6.02 9.34
N SER A 150 11.69 7.24 8.95
CA SER A 150 11.11 7.54 7.64
C SER A 150 11.60 8.88 7.11
N MET A 151 11.57 9.06 5.79
CA MET A 151 12.06 10.29 5.18
C MET A 151 11.40 10.54 3.82
N TRP A 152 11.31 11.80 3.46
CA TRP A 152 10.94 12.21 2.11
C TRP A 152 11.91 11.62 1.09
N ALA A 153 11.37 11.07 0.00
CA ALA A 153 12.19 10.48 -1.05
C ALA A 153 11.73 10.96 -2.44
N ARG A 154 12.71 11.17 -3.32
CA ARG A 154 12.44 11.34 -4.75
C ARG A 154 12.41 9.95 -5.39
N PHE A 155 11.32 9.67 -6.11
CA PHE A 155 11.19 8.48 -6.94
C PHE A 155 11.38 8.85 -8.40
N VAL A 156 12.09 7.99 -9.12
CA VAL A 156 12.32 8.12 -10.56
C VAL A 156 12.02 6.76 -11.20
N ALA A 157 11.20 6.76 -12.24
CA ALA A 157 10.93 5.59 -13.06
C ALA A 157 11.46 5.81 -14.47
N ILE A 158 12.24 4.85 -14.97
CA ILE A 158 12.79 4.88 -16.32
C ILE A 158 12.28 3.64 -17.06
N LYS A 159 11.54 3.86 -18.15
CA LYS A 159 11.15 2.76 -19.05
C LYS A 159 12.37 2.38 -19.89
N ALA A 160 12.69 1.09 -19.95
CA ALA A 160 13.67 0.63 -20.91
C ALA A 160 13.19 0.97 -22.32
N GLY A 161 14.07 1.49 -23.16
CA GLY A 161 13.76 1.71 -24.56
C GLY A 161 13.40 0.39 -25.25
N GLU A 162 12.46 0.46 -26.16
CA GLU A 162 12.16 -0.63 -27.08
C GLU A 162 13.30 -0.77 -28.09
#